data_d572aeb58691d9302c4e12f7aa14a50e
#
_entry.id   d572aeb58691d9302c4e12f7aa14a50e
#
_cell.length_a   1.000
_cell.length_b   1.000
_cell.length_c   1.000
_cell.angle_alpha   90.00
_cell.angle_beta   90.00
_cell.angle_gamma   90.00
#
_symmetry.space_group_name_H-M   'P 1'
#
loop_
_entity.id
_entity.type
_entity.pdbx_description
1 polymer ?
#
loop_
_entity_poly.entity_id
_entity_poly.type
_entity_poly.pdbx_seq_one_letter_code
_entity_poly.pdbx_strand_id
1 'polypeptide(L)'
;MLFTIITVCFNSEMTIERTIQSVLNQTCQDYEYIIIDGASTDGTMDIVRKYEPLFQGRMRWISEKDQGIYDAMNKGIGVASGELIGIVNSDDYYEPDALEIMKNLYTGYRYSILYGAVRAVKDGRETMVYIKNHEFIEQDMITHPSCFISKKLYDTFGRYSLEYPYSADYEFM
;
A
#
# COMPACT_ATOMS: atom_id res chain seq x y z
N MET A 1 3.10 0.01 17.07
CA MET A 1 2.91 0.63 15.75
C MET A 1 1.78 -0.08 15.06
N LEU A 2 0.76 0.67 14.69
CA LEU A 2 -0.47 0.09 14.14
C LEU A 2 -0.32 -0.24 12.65
N PHE A 3 0.20 0.70 11.85
CA PHE A 3 0.25 0.52 10.40
C PHE A 3 1.67 0.31 9.87
N THR A 4 1.78 -0.55 8.86
CA THR A 4 2.85 -0.50 7.85
C THR A 4 2.21 -0.08 6.53
N ILE A 5 2.69 1.01 5.95
CA ILE A 5 2.33 1.41 4.59
C ILE A 5 3.46 0.99 3.65
N ILE A 6 3.09 0.33 2.55
CA ILE A 6 4.05 -0.13 1.54
C ILE A 6 3.73 0.55 0.22
N THR A 7 4.74 1.13 -0.42
CA THR A 7 4.68 1.55 -1.82
C THR A 7 5.66 0.74 -2.63
N VAL A 8 5.19 0.13 -3.70
CA VAL A 8 6.02 -0.53 -4.70
C VAL A 8 6.20 0.38 -5.91
N CYS A 9 7.41 0.48 -6.46
CA CYS A 9 7.68 1.36 -7.58
C CYS A 9 8.75 0.80 -8.52
N PHE A 10 8.62 1.15 -9.79
CA PHE A 10 9.62 0.93 -10.83
C PHE A 10 9.49 2.01 -11.89
N ASN A 11 10.52 2.86 -12.06
CA ASN A 11 10.55 3.99 -13.00
C ASN A 11 9.29 4.89 -12.85
N SER A 12 9.07 5.40 -11.64
CA SER A 12 7.85 6.12 -11.23
C SER A 12 8.12 7.59 -10.91
N GLU A 13 9.16 8.22 -11.49
CA GLU A 13 9.55 9.61 -11.18
C GLU A 13 8.43 10.62 -11.39
N MET A 14 7.49 10.34 -12.29
CA MET A 14 6.38 11.24 -12.62
C MET A 14 5.23 11.21 -11.58
N THR A 15 5.15 10.18 -10.75
CA THR A 15 3.97 9.94 -9.90
C THR A 15 4.30 9.77 -8.43
N ILE A 16 5.42 9.13 -8.10
CA ILE A 16 5.76 8.70 -6.74
C ILE A 16 5.79 9.84 -5.71
N GLU A 17 6.13 11.06 -6.12
CA GLU A 17 6.18 12.22 -5.21
C GLU A 17 4.82 12.47 -4.56
N ARG A 18 3.73 12.38 -5.32
CA ARG A 18 2.37 12.53 -4.82
C ARG A 18 2.00 11.42 -3.83
N THR A 19 2.36 10.18 -4.13
CA THR A 19 2.15 9.04 -3.25
C THR A 19 2.85 9.25 -1.92
N ILE A 20 4.15 9.60 -1.92
CA ILE A 20 4.94 9.86 -0.72
C ILE A 20 4.32 10.99 0.11
N GLN A 21 3.93 12.09 -0.54
CA GLN A 21 3.29 13.22 0.13
C GLN A 21 1.97 12.83 0.79
N SER A 22 1.17 11.94 0.18
CA SER A 22 -0.09 11.48 0.75
C SER A 22 0.10 10.67 2.03
N VAL A 23 1.17 9.89 2.13
CA VAL A 23 1.54 9.14 3.34
C VAL A 23 2.14 10.07 4.39
N LEU A 24 3.02 11.01 4.00
CA LEU A 24 3.63 11.97 4.91
C LEU A 24 2.57 12.85 5.62
N ASN A 25 1.52 13.24 4.89
CA ASN A 25 0.48 14.14 5.36
C ASN A 25 -0.70 13.43 6.07
N GLN A 26 -0.60 12.15 6.38
CA GLN A 26 -1.63 11.45 7.14
C GLN A 26 -1.83 12.07 8.53
N THR A 27 -3.07 12.22 8.96
CA THR A 27 -3.41 12.72 10.31
C THR A 27 -2.98 11.76 11.41
N CYS A 28 -3.14 10.45 11.21
CA CYS A 28 -2.62 9.42 12.09
C CYS A 28 -1.13 9.21 11.82
N GLN A 29 -0.29 9.33 12.88
CA GLN A 29 1.16 9.20 12.78
C GLN A 29 1.70 7.85 13.32
N ASP A 30 0.82 6.91 13.70
CA ASP A 30 1.21 5.59 14.22
C ASP A 30 1.46 4.58 13.07
N TYR A 31 2.42 4.92 12.20
CA TYR A 31 2.80 4.10 11.05
C TYR A 31 4.31 4.10 10.79
N GLU A 32 4.77 3.06 10.11
CA GLU A 32 6.00 3.05 9.32
C GLU A 32 5.66 3.09 7.83
N TYR A 33 6.58 3.63 7.04
CA TYR A 33 6.46 3.68 5.59
C TYR A 33 7.62 2.94 4.92
N ILE A 34 7.32 2.00 4.04
CA ILE A 34 8.31 1.16 3.36
C ILE A 34 8.14 1.33 1.86
N ILE A 35 9.21 1.75 1.18
CA ILE A 35 9.24 1.80 -0.28
C ILE A 35 10.09 0.62 -0.79
N ILE A 36 9.51 -0.13 -1.72
CA ILE A 36 10.20 -1.22 -2.43
C ILE A 36 10.32 -0.81 -3.89
N ASP A 37 11.55 -0.54 -4.29
CA ASP A 37 11.91 -0.11 -5.64
C ASP A 37 12.53 -1.27 -6.43
N GLY A 38 11.98 -1.53 -7.61
CA GLY A 38 12.41 -2.59 -8.54
C GLY A 38 13.73 -2.30 -9.27
N ALA A 39 14.65 -1.55 -8.68
CA ALA A 39 15.88 -1.03 -9.28
C ALA A 39 15.61 -0.02 -10.41
N SER A 40 14.86 1.01 -10.12
CA SER A 40 14.59 2.14 -11.02
C SER A 40 15.86 2.78 -11.55
N THR A 41 15.81 3.24 -12.80
CA THR A 41 16.92 3.90 -13.50
C THR A 41 16.63 5.36 -13.83
N ASP A 42 15.44 5.85 -13.49
CA ASP A 42 15.02 7.26 -13.63
C ASP A 42 15.21 8.03 -12.30
N GLY A 43 14.57 9.19 -12.16
CA GLY A 43 14.64 10.04 -10.97
C GLY A 43 13.86 9.53 -9.74
N THR A 44 13.24 8.33 -9.80
CA THR A 44 12.42 7.77 -8.70
C THR A 44 13.15 7.79 -7.36
N MET A 45 14.35 7.22 -7.30
CA MET A 45 15.08 7.10 -6.04
C MET A 45 15.66 8.42 -5.52
N ASP A 46 15.86 9.41 -6.38
CA ASP A 46 16.25 10.74 -5.93
C ASP A 46 15.10 11.44 -5.22
N ILE A 47 13.86 11.23 -5.69
CA ILE A 47 12.66 11.70 -5.00
C ILE A 47 12.51 11.00 -3.64
N VAL A 48 12.66 9.67 -3.59
CA VAL A 48 12.58 8.89 -2.34
C VAL A 48 13.56 9.43 -1.29
N ARG A 49 14.84 9.61 -1.66
CA ARG A 49 15.88 10.11 -0.75
C ARG A 49 15.61 11.55 -0.30
N LYS A 50 15.02 12.39 -1.14
CA LYS A 50 14.62 13.77 -0.80
C LYS A 50 13.58 13.80 0.33
N TYR A 51 12.63 12.86 0.32
CA TYR A 51 11.54 12.82 1.29
C TYR A 51 11.86 12.02 2.56
N GLU A 52 12.78 11.07 2.54
CA GLU A 52 13.12 10.22 3.69
C GLU A 52 13.33 11.00 5.00
N PRO A 53 14.11 12.10 5.05
CA PRO A 53 14.34 12.84 6.28
C PRO A 53 13.07 13.45 6.89
N LEU A 54 12.06 13.75 6.07
CA LEU A 54 10.80 14.35 6.52
C LEU A 54 9.94 13.38 7.33
N PHE A 55 10.15 12.08 7.18
CA PHE A 55 9.46 11.04 7.94
C PHE A 55 10.05 10.81 9.34
N GLN A 56 11.16 11.47 9.72
CA GLN A 56 11.74 11.41 11.05
C GLN A 56 12.03 9.97 11.53
N GLY A 57 12.57 9.13 10.63
CA GLY A 57 12.91 7.73 10.90
C GLY A 57 11.77 6.73 10.74
N ARG A 58 10.55 7.17 10.39
CA ARG A 58 9.43 6.28 10.08
C ARG A 58 9.45 5.70 8.68
N MET A 59 10.30 6.23 7.79
CA MET A 59 10.44 5.75 6.41
C MET A 59 11.73 4.97 6.24
N ARG A 60 11.65 3.90 5.47
CA ARG A 60 12.81 3.15 4.95
C ARG A 60 12.50 2.65 3.55
N TRP A 61 13.51 2.28 2.80
CA TRP A 61 13.36 1.79 1.44
C TRP A 61 14.37 0.68 1.13
N ILE A 62 14.00 -0.16 0.16
CA ILE A 62 14.84 -1.21 -0.43
C ILE A 62 14.77 -1.00 -1.95
N SER A 63 15.94 -0.94 -2.59
CA SER A 63 16.04 -0.82 -4.05
C SER A 63 16.85 -2.01 -4.58
N GLU A 64 16.18 -2.93 -5.23
CA GLU A 64 16.77 -4.12 -5.83
C GLU A 64 15.86 -4.68 -6.92
N LYS A 65 16.39 -5.47 -7.84
CA LYS A 65 15.58 -6.14 -8.87
C LYS A 65 14.53 -7.05 -8.25
N ASP A 66 13.36 -7.03 -8.82
CA ASP A 66 12.24 -7.91 -8.47
C ASP A 66 11.76 -8.73 -9.69
N GLN A 67 10.81 -9.64 -9.44
CA GLN A 67 10.13 -10.46 -10.45
C GLN A 67 8.73 -9.89 -10.79
N GLY A 68 8.51 -8.61 -10.55
CA GLY A 68 7.24 -7.91 -10.79
C GLY A 68 6.60 -7.41 -9.50
N ILE A 69 5.45 -6.76 -9.67
CA ILE A 69 4.77 -6.00 -8.62
C ILE A 69 4.49 -6.82 -7.35
N TYR A 70 4.06 -8.07 -7.48
CA TYR A 70 3.75 -8.92 -6.32
C TYR A 70 5.00 -9.42 -5.59
N ASP A 71 6.13 -9.57 -6.27
CA ASP A 71 7.42 -9.85 -5.60
C ASP A 71 7.85 -8.64 -4.75
N ALA A 72 7.73 -7.44 -5.30
CA ALA A 72 7.99 -6.20 -4.56
C ALA A 72 7.04 -6.06 -3.35
N MET A 73 5.74 -6.30 -3.52
CA MET A 73 4.77 -6.31 -2.41
C MET A 73 5.15 -7.33 -1.34
N ASN A 74 5.50 -8.55 -1.73
CA ASN A 74 5.91 -9.62 -0.82
C ASN A 74 7.18 -9.29 -0.04
N LYS A 75 8.15 -8.60 -0.65
CA LYS A 75 9.34 -8.09 0.04
C LYS A 75 8.93 -7.07 1.12
N GLY A 76 8.05 -6.12 0.79
CA GLY A 76 7.53 -5.14 1.73
C GLY A 76 6.78 -5.78 2.90
N ILE A 77 5.86 -6.72 2.62
CA ILE A 77 5.14 -7.50 3.63
C ILE A 77 6.13 -8.26 4.54
N GLY A 78 7.20 -8.82 3.96
CA GLY A 78 8.22 -9.58 4.69
C GLY A 78 8.97 -8.79 5.75
N VAL A 79 9.12 -7.50 5.56
CA VAL A 79 9.82 -6.61 6.48
C VAL A 79 8.89 -5.70 7.29
N ALA A 80 7.58 -5.78 7.06
CA ALA A 80 6.56 -5.02 7.78
C ALA A 80 6.53 -5.39 9.27
N SER A 81 6.35 -4.39 10.15
CA SER A 81 6.26 -4.58 11.60
C SER A 81 4.95 -4.10 12.21
N GLY A 82 4.12 -3.37 11.46
CA GLY A 82 2.80 -2.94 11.90
C GLY A 82 1.78 -4.10 11.97
N GLU A 83 0.73 -3.90 12.75
CA GLU A 83 -0.37 -4.86 12.88
C GLU A 83 -1.23 -4.95 11.61
N LEU A 84 -1.42 -3.81 10.95
CA LEU A 84 -2.16 -3.66 9.70
C LEU A 84 -1.22 -3.21 8.57
N ILE A 85 -1.32 -3.85 7.43
CA ILE A 85 -0.53 -3.54 6.24
C ILE A 85 -1.46 -2.94 5.19
N GLY A 86 -1.18 -1.71 4.76
CA GLY A 86 -1.78 -1.07 3.61
C GLY A 86 -0.77 -0.96 2.48
N ILE A 87 -1.19 -1.25 1.25
CA ILE A 87 -0.33 -1.11 0.07
C ILE A 87 -0.94 -0.05 -0.83
N VAL A 88 -0.14 0.96 -1.18
CA VAL A 88 -0.49 2.03 -2.11
C VAL A 88 0.55 2.08 -3.22
N ASN A 89 0.13 1.89 -4.46
CA ASN A 89 1.03 1.90 -5.62
C ASN A 89 1.61 3.30 -5.85
N SER A 90 2.71 3.39 -6.59
CA SER A 90 3.46 4.63 -6.81
C SER A 90 2.75 5.69 -7.66
N ASP A 91 1.57 5.39 -8.21
CA ASP A 91 0.68 6.28 -8.96
C ASP A 91 -0.65 6.56 -8.24
N ASP A 92 -0.89 5.88 -7.10
CA ASP A 92 -2.03 6.07 -6.22
C ASP A 92 -1.68 6.96 -5.00
N TYR A 93 -2.70 7.38 -4.25
CA TYR A 93 -2.52 8.17 -3.03
C TYR A 93 -3.68 7.99 -2.05
N TYR A 94 -3.39 8.16 -0.76
CA TYR A 94 -4.39 8.17 0.29
C TYR A 94 -4.99 9.55 0.51
N GLU A 95 -6.27 9.60 0.90
CA GLU A 95 -6.86 10.81 1.49
C GLU A 95 -6.21 11.10 2.85
N PRO A 96 -6.17 12.38 3.30
CA PRO A 96 -5.39 12.77 4.49
C PRO A 96 -5.77 12.08 5.79
N ASP A 97 -7.00 11.63 5.92
CA ASP A 97 -7.56 10.97 7.11
C ASP A 97 -7.74 9.46 6.98
N ALA A 98 -7.23 8.86 5.90
CA ALA A 98 -7.42 7.44 5.61
C ALA A 98 -6.96 6.54 6.77
N LEU A 99 -5.76 6.77 7.31
CA LEU A 99 -5.24 5.97 8.43
C LEU A 99 -6.01 6.20 9.73
N GLU A 100 -6.48 7.43 9.98
CA GLU A 100 -7.29 7.73 11.18
C GLU A 100 -8.65 7.02 11.11
N ILE A 101 -9.29 7.00 9.94
CA ILE A 101 -10.54 6.27 9.73
C ILE A 101 -10.32 4.77 9.95
N MET A 102 -9.27 4.18 9.36
CA MET A 102 -8.98 2.76 9.51
C MET A 102 -8.63 2.39 10.96
N LYS A 103 -7.91 3.25 11.68
CA LYS A 103 -7.64 3.09 13.10
C LYS A 103 -8.91 3.04 13.94
N ASN A 104 -9.87 3.92 13.66
CA ASN A 104 -11.15 3.98 14.38
C ASN A 104 -12.06 2.77 14.07
N LEU A 105 -11.92 2.16 12.91
CA LEU A 105 -12.64 0.95 12.51
C LEU A 105 -12.00 -0.35 13.03
N TYR A 106 -10.70 -0.31 13.34
CA TYR A 106 -9.98 -1.50 13.77
C TYR A 106 -10.35 -1.91 15.20
N THR A 107 -10.85 -3.12 15.32
CA THR A 107 -11.35 -3.68 16.60
C THR A 107 -10.34 -4.60 17.30
N GLY A 108 -9.12 -4.74 16.75
CA GLY A 108 -8.08 -5.60 17.31
C GLY A 108 -8.23 -7.08 17.01
N TYR A 109 -9.12 -7.46 16.09
CA TYR A 109 -9.24 -8.87 15.69
C TYR A 109 -7.98 -9.34 14.97
N ARG A 110 -7.56 -10.57 15.32
CA ARG A 110 -6.34 -11.21 14.80
C ARG A 110 -6.32 -11.33 13.28
N TYR A 111 -7.45 -11.59 12.67
CA TYR A 111 -7.64 -11.71 11.23
C TYR A 111 -8.62 -10.64 10.79
N SER A 112 -8.10 -9.59 10.15
CA SER A 112 -8.90 -8.45 9.74
C SER A 112 -8.51 -8.02 8.34
N ILE A 113 -9.52 -7.70 7.54
CA ILE A 113 -9.39 -6.95 6.30
C ILE A 113 -10.31 -5.73 6.46
N LEU A 114 -9.73 -4.56 6.56
CA LEU A 114 -10.45 -3.29 6.53
C LEU A 114 -10.33 -2.72 5.12
N TYR A 115 -11.40 -2.16 4.61
CA TYR A 115 -11.36 -1.56 3.28
C TYR A 115 -12.31 -0.36 3.18
N GLY A 116 -12.05 0.48 2.21
CA GLY A 116 -12.81 1.71 1.96
C GLY A 116 -13.23 1.86 0.50
N ALA A 117 -13.76 3.02 0.18
CA ALA A 117 -14.03 3.42 -1.18
C ALA A 117 -12.74 3.82 -1.91
N VAL A 118 -12.73 3.65 -3.23
CA VAL A 118 -11.69 4.15 -4.14
C VAL A 118 -12.26 5.28 -4.97
N ARG A 119 -11.50 6.35 -5.08
CA ARG A 119 -11.77 7.49 -5.95
C ARG A 119 -10.86 7.41 -7.17
N ALA A 120 -11.44 7.25 -8.34
CA ALA A 120 -10.70 7.35 -9.59
C ALA A 120 -10.59 8.82 -10.02
N VAL A 121 -9.35 9.24 -10.31
CA VAL A 121 -9.05 10.62 -10.75
C VAL A 121 -8.34 10.57 -12.09
N LYS A 122 -8.82 11.34 -13.06
CA LYS A 122 -8.21 11.54 -14.37
C LYS A 122 -8.04 13.02 -14.64
N ASP A 123 -6.83 13.44 -15.03
CA ASP A 123 -6.50 14.84 -15.32
C ASP A 123 -6.90 15.80 -14.18
N GLY A 124 -6.68 15.37 -12.92
CA GLY A 124 -7.01 16.13 -11.70
C GLY A 124 -8.51 16.24 -11.39
N ARG A 125 -9.36 15.53 -12.12
CA ARG A 125 -10.81 15.51 -11.88
C ARG A 125 -11.28 14.14 -11.42
N GLU A 126 -12.12 14.12 -10.40
CA GLU A 126 -12.82 12.90 -9.99
C GLU A 126 -13.70 12.41 -11.14
N THR A 127 -13.56 11.13 -11.48
CA THR A 127 -14.36 10.51 -12.52
C THR A 127 -15.33 9.49 -11.97
N MET A 128 -14.98 8.84 -10.85
CA MET A 128 -15.81 7.83 -10.22
C MET A 128 -15.40 7.66 -8.75
N VAL A 129 -16.36 7.37 -7.90
CA VAL A 129 -16.14 6.82 -6.55
C VAL A 129 -16.88 5.49 -6.47
N TYR A 130 -16.20 4.46 -6.00
CA TYR A 130 -16.82 3.14 -5.87
C TYR A 130 -16.28 2.40 -4.63
N ILE A 131 -17.09 1.49 -4.12
CA ILE A 131 -16.71 0.53 -3.09
C ILE A 131 -17.17 -0.85 -3.57
N LYS A 132 -16.30 -1.86 -3.41
CA LYS A 132 -16.65 -3.25 -3.67
C LYS A 132 -16.82 -3.96 -2.34
N ASN A 133 -18.00 -4.56 -2.16
CA ASN A 133 -18.40 -5.15 -0.89
C ASN A 133 -17.94 -6.61 -0.80
N HIS A 134 -17.43 -7.02 0.37
CA HIS A 134 -17.02 -8.40 0.67
C HIS A 134 -18.14 -9.45 0.51
N GLU A 135 -19.42 -9.05 0.56
CA GLU A 135 -20.56 -9.94 0.30
C GLU A 135 -20.56 -10.51 -1.12
N PHE A 136 -19.86 -9.89 -2.05
CA PHE A 136 -19.75 -10.30 -3.45
C PHE A 136 -18.37 -10.83 -3.83
N ILE A 137 -17.53 -11.21 -2.85
CA ILE A 137 -16.14 -11.58 -3.09
C ILE A 137 -15.97 -12.77 -4.04
N GLU A 138 -16.95 -13.67 -4.11
CA GLU A 138 -16.97 -14.77 -5.08
C GLU A 138 -17.20 -14.32 -6.54
N GLN A 139 -17.67 -13.10 -6.76
CA GLN A 139 -18.01 -12.56 -8.07
C GLN A 139 -17.13 -11.37 -8.46
N ASP A 140 -16.60 -10.68 -7.46
CA ASP A 140 -15.77 -9.49 -7.65
C ASP A 140 -14.82 -9.31 -6.46
N MET A 141 -13.63 -8.74 -6.68
CA MET A 141 -12.65 -8.56 -5.62
C MET A 141 -12.89 -7.27 -4.82
N ILE A 142 -12.51 -7.23 -3.57
CA ILE A 142 -12.34 -6.00 -2.82
C ILE A 142 -11.19 -5.21 -3.46
N THR A 143 -11.37 -3.91 -3.65
CA THR A 143 -10.36 -3.09 -4.35
C THR A 143 -9.10 -2.95 -3.51
N HIS A 144 -8.04 -3.61 -3.92
CA HIS A 144 -6.77 -3.76 -3.20
C HIS A 144 -6.18 -2.42 -2.68
N PRO A 145 -6.11 -1.30 -3.44
CA PRO A 145 -5.55 -0.05 -2.95
C PRO A 145 -6.27 0.55 -1.74
N SER A 146 -7.53 0.13 -1.47
CA SER A 146 -8.28 0.57 -0.29
C SER A 146 -8.17 -0.37 0.91
N CYS A 147 -7.44 -1.49 0.78
CA CYS A 147 -7.39 -2.53 1.80
C CYS A 147 -6.26 -2.31 2.81
N PHE A 148 -6.59 -2.58 4.08
CA PHE A 148 -5.63 -2.75 5.17
C PHE A 148 -5.82 -4.14 5.76
N ILE A 149 -4.81 -4.98 5.60
CA ILE A 149 -4.86 -6.39 5.93
C ILE A 149 -4.00 -6.64 7.17
N SER A 150 -4.52 -7.37 8.16
CA SER A 150 -3.72 -7.72 9.33
C SER A 150 -2.49 -8.54 8.92
N LYS A 151 -1.32 -8.16 9.44
CA LYS A 151 -0.06 -8.88 9.20
C LYS A 151 -0.21 -10.37 9.50
N LYS A 152 -1.04 -10.70 10.49
CA LYS A 152 -1.31 -12.08 10.88
C LYS A 152 -2.00 -12.92 9.81
N LEU A 153 -2.79 -12.31 8.91
CA LEU A 153 -3.33 -13.01 7.73
C LEU A 153 -2.19 -13.45 6.81
N TYR A 154 -1.28 -12.55 6.46
CA TYR A 154 -0.12 -12.89 5.64
C TYR A 154 0.79 -13.95 6.29
N ASP A 155 1.00 -13.85 7.60
CA ASP A 155 1.82 -14.83 8.35
C ASP A 155 1.18 -16.24 8.40
N THR A 156 -0.15 -16.31 8.29
CA THR A 156 -0.89 -17.57 8.46
C THR A 156 -1.25 -18.23 7.13
N PHE A 157 -1.69 -17.44 6.16
CA PHE A 157 -2.22 -17.96 4.90
C PHE A 157 -1.25 -17.78 3.72
N GLY A 158 -0.11 -17.12 3.94
CA GLY A 158 0.89 -16.85 2.91
C GLY A 158 0.81 -15.43 2.38
N ARG A 159 1.49 -15.21 1.27
CA ARG A 159 1.58 -13.92 0.59
C ARG A 159 1.11 -14.09 -0.86
N TYR A 160 1.21 -13.04 -1.66
CA TYR A 160 0.82 -13.08 -3.06
C TYR A 160 1.59 -14.14 -3.85
N SER A 161 0.88 -14.98 -4.58
CA SER A 161 1.47 -15.98 -5.47
C SER A 161 2.10 -15.31 -6.70
N LEU A 162 3.33 -15.67 -7.01
CA LEU A 162 4.01 -15.18 -8.24
C LEU A 162 3.55 -15.93 -9.50
N GLU A 163 2.73 -16.96 -9.36
CA GLU A 163 2.12 -17.68 -10.48
C GLU A 163 1.02 -16.86 -11.18
N TYR A 164 0.46 -15.84 -10.47
CA TYR A 164 -0.60 -14.97 -10.98
C TYR A 164 -0.10 -13.52 -11.15
N PRO A 165 0.62 -13.19 -12.24
CA PRO A 165 1.32 -11.91 -12.38
C PRO A 165 0.41 -10.68 -12.46
N TYR A 166 -0.91 -10.87 -12.64
CA TYR A 166 -1.90 -9.77 -12.78
C TYR A 166 -3.07 -9.84 -11.78
N SER A 167 -3.17 -10.89 -10.96
CA SER A 167 -4.35 -11.14 -10.13
C SER A 167 -4.05 -11.89 -8.82
N ALA A 168 -2.81 -11.83 -8.33
CA ALA A 168 -2.45 -12.49 -7.09
C ALA A 168 -3.12 -11.87 -5.85
N ASP A 169 -3.52 -10.60 -5.93
CA ASP A 169 -4.33 -9.94 -4.91
C ASP A 169 -5.75 -10.52 -4.84
N TYR A 170 -6.35 -10.86 -5.99
CA TYR A 170 -7.65 -11.56 -6.05
C TYR A 170 -7.54 -13.00 -5.53
N GLU A 171 -6.50 -13.72 -5.90
CA GLU A 171 -6.25 -15.08 -5.41
C GLU A 171 -6.05 -15.13 -3.88
N PHE A 172 -5.42 -14.11 -3.32
CA PHE A 172 -5.15 -14.02 -1.88
C PHE A 172 -6.40 -13.69 -1.05
N MET A 173 -7.37 -12.93 -1.59
CA MET A 173 -8.59 -12.51 -0.89
C MET A 173 -9.71 -13.54 -0.95
#